data_01466f1037063cd94022fe36844cca73
#
_entry.id   01466f1037063cd94022fe36844cca73
#
_cell.length_a   1.000
_cell.length_b   1.000
_cell.length_c   1.000
_cell.angle_alpha   90.00
_cell.angle_beta   90.00
_cell.angle_gamma   90.00
#
_symmetry.space_group_name_H-M   'P 1'
#
loop_
_entity.id
_entity.type
_entity.pdbx_description
1 polymer ?
#
loop_
_entity_poly.entity_id
_entity_poly.type
_entity_poly.pdbx_seq_one_letter_code
_entity_poly.pdbx_strand_id
1 'polypeptide(L)'
;VILPFLIIFNLFLICVPILWGVANHTLAVSVMHIYASNLTNIKEDNFELTIEGQVKKAGVFPAHIFFREPVHVTWNTVPSDDRPMREVQLGHFPLERIGVAAGHGRIKQITRFNITDVPSFTEFTKFLIQTKEFTWRLTCNNVHIEAFSFLPTFKNLKLTKDVVFNGINNFEDVKILDFKLPAADPQGGISYEAYTSVYNPSPFGVQLGRLSLDLYAYGMHLGPGYSPNINITRGINYVKLTGRILPKTDSRDLSKMSEIFTKYINHEVTPTVAVGKDITNVDYEVPSWLREAIKVLRLQVPFQSPEPINPIKQVTIMQFNLTYPPGGDAYGPMASSDSLSAQLAVPFGFPLRVVSAKNEITIVNEKNGKPIIMVNGVNSAAETSLDVISAGQTEGTIYLTLKPSPMSLPSQSDDARKEFEDFQKEFTFAKEDIKYFNGTSKALTETPVGTVLLNGIKFSVESGLLGLQGLNHYPTLVLGLDVMGGTRDNINIKDR
;
A
#
# COMPACT_ATOMS: atom_id res chain seq x y z
N VAL A 1 -52.60 -25.84 61.01
CA VAL A 1 -51.30 -25.19 60.77
C VAL A 1 -50.40 -26.06 59.84
N ILE A 2 -50.52 -27.39 59.82
CA ILE A 2 -49.68 -28.33 59.08
C ILE A 2 -50.06 -28.36 57.59
N LEU A 3 -51.32 -28.22 57.19
CA LEU A 3 -51.77 -28.31 55.78
C LEU A 3 -51.26 -27.21 54.86
N PRO A 4 -51.29 -25.91 55.24
CA PRO A 4 -50.72 -24.87 54.40
C PRO A 4 -49.20 -25.01 54.25
N PHE A 5 -48.50 -25.50 55.24
CA PHE A 5 -47.05 -25.74 55.15
C PHE A 5 -46.70 -26.88 54.18
N LEU A 6 -47.52 -27.93 54.16
CA LEU A 6 -47.38 -29.05 53.23
C LEU A 6 -47.66 -28.62 51.76
N ILE A 7 -48.64 -27.73 51.55
CA ILE A 7 -48.98 -27.20 50.24
C ILE A 7 -47.82 -26.29 49.70
N ILE A 8 -47.31 -25.40 50.55
CA ILE A 8 -46.19 -24.53 50.21
C ILE A 8 -44.94 -25.37 49.98
N PHE A 9 -44.68 -26.41 50.79
CA PHE A 9 -43.51 -27.28 50.57
C PHE A 9 -43.60 -28.11 49.30
N ASN A 10 -44.79 -28.65 48.96
CA ASN A 10 -45.00 -29.35 47.69
C ASN A 10 -44.93 -28.41 46.49
N LEU A 11 -45.47 -27.19 46.61
CA LEU A 11 -45.31 -26.15 45.53
C LEU A 11 -43.85 -25.80 45.32
N PHE A 12 -43.06 -25.67 46.39
CA PHE A 12 -41.64 -25.43 46.34
C PHE A 12 -40.88 -26.59 45.69
N LEU A 13 -41.23 -27.84 46.03
CA LEU A 13 -40.65 -29.06 45.47
C LEU A 13 -40.90 -29.19 43.93
N ILE A 14 -42.04 -28.69 43.45
CA ILE A 14 -42.37 -28.68 42.01
C ILE A 14 -41.75 -27.47 41.27
N CYS A 15 -41.76 -26.28 41.89
CA CYS A 15 -41.25 -25.06 41.29
C CYS A 15 -39.73 -25.07 41.11
N VAL A 16 -38.96 -25.62 42.04
CA VAL A 16 -37.48 -25.62 41.97
C VAL A 16 -36.94 -26.38 40.77
N PRO A 17 -37.40 -27.60 40.43
CA PRO A 17 -36.95 -28.28 39.19
C PRO A 17 -37.35 -27.56 37.91
N ILE A 18 -38.55 -26.93 37.88
CA ILE A 18 -39.02 -26.16 36.75
C ILE A 18 -38.11 -24.93 36.55
N LEU A 19 -37.84 -24.18 37.62
CA LEU A 19 -36.97 -23.03 37.60
C LEU A 19 -35.51 -23.41 37.22
N TRP A 20 -35.03 -24.58 37.67
CA TRP A 20 -33.73 -25.11 37.26
C TRP A 20 -33.70 -25.41 35.75
N GLY A 21 -34.77 -26.00 35.20
CA GLY A 21 -34.95 -26.23 33.78
C GLY A 21 -34.97 -24.90 32.98
N VAL A 22 -35.67 -23.89 33.49
CA VAL A 22 -35.69 -22.53 32.89
C VAL A 22 -34.32 -21.89 32.95
N ALA A 23 -33.58 -21.97 34.06
CA ALA A 23 -32.24 -21.42 34.18
C ALA A 23 -31.28 -22.07 33.20
N ASN A 24 -31.32 -23.39 33.08
CA ASN A 24 -30.50 -24.15 32.12
C ASN A 24 -30.86 -23.83 30.68
N HIS A 25 -32.13 -23.73 30.33
CA HIS A 25 -32.60 -23.32 29.02
C HIS A 25 -32.16 -21.89 28.69
N THR A 26 -32.33 -20.95 29.62
CA THR A 26 -31.92 -19.56 29.45
C THR A 26 -30.41 -19.46 29.24
N LEU A 27 -29.61 -20.20 30.00
CA LEU A 27 -28.17 -20.29 29.78
C LEU A 27 -27.86 -20.86 28.39
N ALA A 28 -28.60 -21.87 27.94
CA ALA A 28 -28.41 -22.47 26.63
C ALA A 28 -28.74 -21.53 25.47
N VAL A 29 -29.81 -20.72 25.53
CA VAL A 29 -30.25 -19.81 24.47
C VAL A 29 -29.60 -18.43 24.53
N SER A 30 -28.93 -18.09 25.64
CA SER A 30 -28.20 -16.80 25.73
C SER A 30 -27.11 -16.70 24.68
N VAL A 31 -26.83 -15.50 24.21
CA VAL A 31 -25.83 -15.23 23.17
C VAL A 31 -24.73 -14.36 23.79
N MET A 32 -23.50 -14.79 23.65
CA MET A 32 -22.32 -14.02 24.07
C MET A 32 -21.68 -13.32 22.85
N HIS A 33 -21.49 -12.02 22.94
CA HIS A 33 -20.77 -11.22 21.97
C HIS A 33 -19.55 -10.60 22.64
N ILE A 34 -18.37 -10.91 22.15
CA ILE A 34 -17.11 -10.28 22.52
C ILE A 34 -16.74 -9.33 21.40
N TYR A 35 -16.62 -8.05 21.68
CA TYR A 35 -16.36 -7.03 20.67
C TYR A 35 -14.99 -6.35 20.80
N ALA A 36 -14.29 -6.54 21.90
CA ALA A 36 -12.89 -6.14 22.05
C ALA A 36 -12.18 -7.10 23.00
N SER A 37 -10.94 -7.42 22.66
CA SER A 37 -10.11 -8.33 23.43
C SER A 37 -8.64 -8.03 23.17
N ASN A 38 -7.92 -7.49 24.16
CA ASN A 38 -6.51 -7.14 24.03
C ASN A 38 -5.64 -8.14 24.77
N LEU A 39 -4.55 -8.54 24.13
CA LEU A 39 -3.53 -9.43 24.68
C LEU A 39 -2.37 -8.60 25.21
N THR A 40 -2.04 -8.79 26.48
CA THR A 40 -0.88 -8.15 27.15
C THR A 40 -0.12 -9.17 27.97
N ASN A 41 1.07 -8.84 28.45
CA ASN A 41 1.92 -9.73 29.26
C ASN A 41 2.09 -11.13 28.67
N ILE A 42 2.40 -11.15 27.36
CA ILE A 42 2.42 -12.37 26.54
C ILE A 42 3.62 -13.24 26.88
N LYS A 43 3.36 -14.54 27.15
CA LYS A 43 4.37 -15.57 27.41
C LYS A 43 4.11 -16.82 26.58
N GLU A 44 4.98 -17.79 26.66
CA GLU A 44 4.87 -19.04 25.91
C GLU A 44 3.59 -19.83 26.25
N ASP A 45 3.23 -19.87 27.53
CA ASP A 45 2.16 -20.71 28.09
C ASP A 45 0.93 -19.91 28.57
N ASN A 46 1.03 -18.57 28.62
CA ASN A 46 -0.09 -17.72 29.07
C ASN A 46 0.02 -16.27 28.59
N PHE A 47 -1.09 -15.53 28.69
CA PHE A 47 -1.14 -14.08 28.49
C PHE A 47 -2.31 -13.48 29.27
N GLU A 48 -2.26 -12.19 29.52
CA GLU A 48 -3.40 -11.45 30.03
C GLU A 48 -4.35 -11.09 28.90
N LEU A 49 -5.63 -11.37 29.10
CA LEU A 49 -6.70 -11.14 28.16
C LEU A 49 -7.70 -10.14 28.75
N THR A 50 -7.75 -8.94 28.17
CA THR A 50 -8.82 -7.99 28.45
C THR A 50 -10.02 -8.36 27.59
N ILE A 51 -11.18 -8.65 28.22
CA ILE A 51 -12.41 -9.02 27.52
C ILE A 51 -13.43 -7.92 27.69
N GLU A 52 -13.92 -7.37 26.60
CA GLU A 52 -15.09 -6.49 26.58
C GLU A 52 -16.19 -7.12 25.73
N GLY A 53 -17.37 -7.28 26.30
CA GLY A 53 -18.45 -7.97 25.62
C GLY A 53 -19.79 -7.78 26.31
N GLN A 54 -20.78 -8.49 25.79
CA GLN A 54 -22.13 -8.53 26.36
C GLN A 54 -22.77 -9.90 26.19
N VAL A 55 -23.58 -10.25 27.16
CA VAL A 55 -24.51 -11.39 27.08
C VAL A 55 -25.88 -10.83 26.71
N LYS A 56 -26.54 -11.44 25.74
CA LYS A 56 -27.91 -11.14 25.31
C LYS A 56 -28.79 -12.34 25.50
N LYS A 57 -30.13 -12.14 25.56
CA LYS A 57 -31.12 -13.19 25.75
C LYS A 57 -30.90 -13.98 27.07
N ALA A 58 -30.38 -13.31 28.09
CA ALA A 58 -30.05 -13.90 29.39
C ALA A 58 -31.24 -14.01 30.35
N GLY A 59 -32.47 -14.04 29.83
CA GLY A 59 -33.72 -14.07 30.61
C GLY A 59 -34.20 -12.66 31.00
N VAL A 60 -35.43 -12.60 31.49
CA VAL A 60 -36.07 -11.32 31.84
C VAL A 60 -35.78 -10.87 33.27
N PHE A 61 -35.37 -11.80 34.13
CA PHE A 61 -35.14 -11.53 35.56
C PHE A 61 -33.68 -11.16 35.82
N PRO A 62 -33.43 -10.25 36.80
CA PRO A 62 -32.07 -9.99 37.26
C PRO A 62 -31.46 -11.26 37.87
N ALA A 63 -30.22 -11.53 37.48
CA ALA A 63 -29.48 -12.68 37.99
C ALA A 63 -27.98 -12.43 38.00
N HIS A 64 -27.27 -13.20 38.79
CA HIS A 64 -25.81 -13.26 38.80
C HIS A 64 -25.36 -14.65 38.36
N ILE A 65 -24.46 -14.68 37.37
CA ILE A 65 -23.87 -15.90 36.85
C ILE A 65 -22.44 -16.00 37.40
N PHE A 66 -22.16 -17.11 38.11
CA PHE A 66 -20.85 -17.38 38.71
C PHE A 66 -20.21 -18.60 38.02
N PHE A 67 -18.97 -18.46 37.65
CA PHE A 67 -18.16 -19.54 37.08
C PHE A 67 -17.28 -20.10 38.19
N ARG A 68 -17.54 -21.35 38.63
CA ARG A 68 -16.81 -22.00 39.72
C ARG A 68 -15.57 -22.76 39.25
N GLU A 69 -15.45 -22.93 37.93
CA GLU A 69 -14.33 -23.52 37.22
C GLU A 69 -13.94 -22.59 36.07
N PRO A 70 -12.68 -22.65 35.60
CA PRO A 70 -12.28 -21.91 34.41
C PRO A 70 -13.12 -22.28 33.19
N VAL A 71 -13.32 -21.31 32.31
CA VAL A 71 -13.93 -21.52 31.00
C VAL A 71 -12.88 -22.09 30.06
N HIS A 72 -13.15 -23.30 29.54
CA HIS A 72 -12.31 -23.96 28.55
C HIS A 72 -12.65 -23.47 27.15
N VAL A 73 -11.62 -23.29 26.35
CA VAL A 73 -11.73 -22.85 24.95
C VAL A 73 -11.26 -23.97 24.04
N THR A 74 -12.15 -24.41 23.16
CA THR A 74 -11.82 -25.37 22.11
C THR A 74 -12.06 -24.77 20.74
N TRP A 75 -11.37 -25.30 19.75
CA TRP A 75 -11.45 -24.90 18.35
C TRP A 75 -11.41 -26.16 17.46
N ASN A 76 -12.17 -26.15 16.38
CA ASN A 76 -12.15 -27.20 15.39
C ASN A 76 -11.08 -26.91 14.35
N THR A 77 -10.12 -27.82 14.20
CA THR A 77 -9.05 -27.70 13.18
C THR A 77 -9.65 -27.74 11.78
N VAL A 78 -8.97 -27.07 10.83
CA VAL A 78 -9.34 -27.14 9.43
C VAL A 78 -8.97 -28.52 8.89
N PRO A 79 -9.88 -29.24 8.22
CA PRO A 79 -9.54 -30.51 7.58
C PRO A 79 -8.54 -30.27 6.45
N SER A 80 -7.58 -31.18 6.30
CA SER A 80 -6.67 -31.27 5.17
C SER A 80 -6.70 -32.68 4.62
N ASP A 81 -6.11 -32.91 3.43
CA ASP A 81 -6.12 -34.22 2.76
C ASP A 81 -5.63 -35.36 3.67
N ASP A 82 -4.68 -35.05 4.57
CA ASP A 82 -4.07 -36.02 5.48
C ASP A 82 -4.62 -35.99 6.91
N ARG A 83 -5.50 -35.01 7.26
CA ARG A 83 -5.97 -34.83 8.64
C ARG A 83 -7.45 -34.45 8.67
N PRO A 84 -8.29 -35.30 9.34
CA PRO A 84 -9.69 -34.98 9.55
C PRO A 84 -9.83 -33.79 10.53
N MET A 85 -10.98 -33.12 10.46
CA MET A 85 -11.38 -32.12 11.45
C MET A 85 -11.39 -32.75 12.84
N ARG A 86 -10.76 -32.07 13.79
CA ARG A 86 -10.75 -32.47 15.21
C ARG A 86 -10.96 -31.25 16.10
N GLU A 87 -11.65 -31.46 17.20
CA GLU A 87 -11.77 -30.49 18.25
C GLU A 87 -10.50 -30.53 19.13
N VAL A 88 -9.83 -29.38 19.29
CA VAL A 88 -8.62 -29.25 20.11
C VAL A 88 -8.83 -28.22 21.19
N GLN A 89 -8.32 -28.47 22.38
CA GLN A 89 -8.35 -27.53 23.48
C GLN A 89 -7.21 -26.52 23.32
N LEU A 90 -7.56 -25.23 23.18
CA LEU A 90 -6.58 -24.15 23.06
C LEU A 90 -6.07 -23.70 24.43
N GLY A 91 -6.98 -23.62 25.42
CA GLY A 91 -6.63 -23.11 26.72
C GLY A 91 -7.87 -22.93 27.61
N HIS A 92 -7.67 -22.21 28.70
CA HIS A 92 -8.74 -21.90 29.67
C HIS A 92 -8.45 -20.57 30.38
N PHE A 93 -9.50 -19.91 30.83
CA PHE A 93 -9.40 -18.68 31.63
C PHE A 93 -10.51 -18.61 32.69
N PRO A 94 -10.25 -18.05 33.87
CA PRO A 94 -11.29 -17.76 34.85
C PRO A 94 -12.17 -16.59 34.35
N LEU A 95 -13.47 -16.74 34.50
CA LEU A 95 -14.44 -15.71 34.21
C LEU A 95 -15.08 -15.23 35.52
N GLU A 96 -15.08 -13.92 35.76
CA GLU A 96 -15.69 -13.33 36.93
C GLU A 96 -17.22 -13.36 36.83
N ARG A 97 -17.86 -13.06 37.95
CA ARG A 97 -19.30 -12.93 38.03
C ARG A 97 -19.86 -11.97 36.97
N ILE A 98 -20.84 -12.44 36.21
CA ILE A 98 -21.60 -11.62 35.29
C ILE A 98 -22.98 -11.31 35.87
N GLY A 99 -23.27 -10.02 36.05
CA GLY A 99 -24.61 -9.57 36.36
C GLY A 99 -25.45 -9.42 35.11
N VAL A 100 -26.65 -9.96 35.07
CA VAL A 100 -27.60 -9.83 33.97
C VAL A 100 -28.89 -9.19 34.48
N ALA A 101 -29.49 -8.31 33.67
CA ALA A 101 -30.78 -7.68 33.94
C ALA A 101 -31.52 -7.41 32.64
N ALA A 102 -32.81 -7.61 32.61
CA ALA A 102 -33.65 -7.39 31.43
C ALA A 102 -33.09 -8.05 30.16
N GLY A 103 -32.55 -9.26 30.28
CA GLY A 103 -32.01 -10.02 29.15
C GLY A 103 -30.59 -9.64 28.73
N HIS A 104 -29.92 -8.70 29.39
CA HIS A 104 -28.59 -8.21 29.03
C HIS A 104 -27.62 -8.29 30.22
N GLY A 105 -26.35 -8.62 29.92
CA GLY A 105 -25.24 -8.53 30.86
C GLY A 105 -24.00 -7.97 30.18
N ARG A 106 -23.22 -7.16 30.93
CA ARG A 106 -21.94 -6.61 30.42
C ARG A 106 -20.79 -7.47 30.94
N ILE A 107 -19.84 -7.74 30.08
CA ILE A 107 -18.57 -8.37 30.43
C ILE A 107 -17.50 -7.29 30.26
N LYS A 108 -16.73 -7.02 31.30
CA LYS A 108 -15.53 -6.17 31.22
C LYS A 108 -14.60 -6.63 32.34
N GLN A 109 -13.55 -7.35 31.95
CA GLN A 109 -12.57 -7.89 32.90
C GLN A 109 -11.23 -8.12 32.26
N ILE A 110 -10.20 -8.19 33.09
CA ILE A 110 -8.87 -8.65 32.71
C ILE A 110 -8.69 -10.02 33.37
N THR A 111 -8.34 -11.01 32.57
CA THR A 111 -8.16 -12.38 33.03
C THR A 111 -6.92 -13.00 32.43
N ARG A 112 -6.36 -14.03 33.06
CA ARG A 112 -5.24 -14.77 32.52
C ARG A 112 -5.74 -15.95 31.68
N PHE A 113 -5.38 -15.96 30.41
CA PHE A 113 -5.58 -17.11 29.54
C PHE A 113 -4.37 -18.03 29.66
N ASN A 114 -4.58 -19.28 30.08
CA ASN A 114 -3.55 -20.30 30.15
C ASN A 114 -3.68 -21.20 28.93
N ILE A 115 -2.61 -21.30 28.14
CA ILE A 115 -2.53 -22.17 26.95
C ILE A 115 -2.35 -23.62 27.44
N THR A 116 -3.19 -24.53 26.95
CA THR A 116 -3.11 -25.94 27.34
C THR A 116 -2.14 -26.72 26.48
N ASP A 117 -2.12 -26.45 25.18
CA ASP A 117 -1.27 -27.10 24.18
C ASP A 117 -0.70 -26.04 23.21
N VAL A 118 0.57 -25.73 23.36
CA VAL A 118 1.25 -24.71 22.55
C VAL A 118 1.25 -25.05 21.05
N PRO A 119 1.49 -26.30 20.62
CA PRO A 119 1.36 -26.67 19.21
C PRO A 119 -0.01 -26.38 18.60
N SER A 120 -1.10 -26.81 19.25
CA SER A 120 -2.47 -26.54 18.78
C SER A 120 -2.79 -25.05 18.81
N PHE A 121 -2.33 -24.31 19.82
CA PHE A 121 -2.49 -22.86 19.87
C PHE A 121 -1.73 -22.15 18.73
N THR A 122 -0.54 -22.66 18.39
CA THR A 122 0.24 -22.17 17.24
C THR A 122 -0.50 -22.39 15.91
N GLU A 123 -1.10 -23.56 15.73
CA GLU A 123 -1.92 -23.87 14.53
C GLU A 123 -3.13 -22.92 14.46
N PHE A 124 -3.82 -22.72 15.58
CA PHE A 124 -4.93 -21.79 15.69
C PHE A 124 -4.51 -20.34 15.37
N THR A 125 -3.40 -19.84 15.90
CA THR A 125 -2.95 -18.46 15.66
C THR A 125 -2.54 -18.22 14.21
N LYS A 126 -1.94 -19.21 13.55
CA LYS A 126 -1.69 -19.19 12.09
C LYS A 126 -3.00 -19.08 11.31
N PHE A 127 -3.98 -19.88 11.68
CA PHE A 127 -5.32 -19.86 11.08
C PHE A 127 -6.03 -18.52 11.30
N LEU A 128 -5.98 -17.97 12.52
CA LEU A 128 -6.56 -16.68 12.88
C LEU A 128 -6.08 -15.53 11.97
N ILE A 129 -4.79 -15.53 11.61
CA ILE A 129 -4.22 -14.51 10.71
C ILE A 129 -4.81 -14.60 9.32
N GLN A 130 -5.07 -15.80 8.81
CA GLN A 130 -5.45 -16.04 7.42
C GLN A 130 -6.96 -16.08 7.18
N THR A 131 -7.74 -16.36 8.23
CA THR A 131 -9.20 -16.55 8.08
C THR A 131 -9.99 -15.27 8.25
N LYS A 132 -11.16 -15.21 7.58
CA LYS A 132 -12.16 -14.14 7.77
C LYS A 132 -12.97 -14.33 9.04
N GLU A 133 -13.24 -15.59 9.41
CA GLU A 133 -14.12 -15.93 10.52
C GLU A 133 -13.68 -17.25 11.16
N PHE A 134 -13.85 -17.36 12.46
CA PHE A 134 -13.64 -18.59 13.21
C PHE A 134 -14.59 -18.68 14.41
N THR A 135 -14.71 -19.88 14.96
CA THR A 135 -15.57 -20.15 16.13
C THR A 135 -14.75 -20.73 17.27
N TRP A 136 -14.88 -20.10 18.44
CA TRP A 136 -14.46 -20.71 19.69
C TRP A 136 -15.66 -21.37 20.36
N ARG A 137 -15.46 -22.60 20.82
CA ARG A 137 -16.41 -23.24 21.74
C ARG A 137 -15.94 -23.04 23.17
N LEU A 138 -16.78 -22.37 23.96
CA LEU A 138 -16.55 -22.08 25.35
C LEU A 138 -17.34 -23.08 26.19
N THR A 139 -16.68 -23.79 27.11
CA THR A 139 -17.34 -24.77 28.00
C THR A 139 -16.97 -24.54 29.46
N CYS A 140 -17.95 -24.66 30.33
CA CYS A 140 -17.77 -24.67 31.79
C CYS A 140 -18.79 -25.61 32.41
N ASN A 141 -18.35 -26.59 33.22
CA ASN A 141 -19.23 -27.61 33.77
C ASN A 141 -19.84 -27.22 35.12
N ASN A 142 -19.37 -26.15 35.76
CA ASN A 142 -19.82 -25.75 37.11
C ASN A 142 -20.18 -24.26 37.13
N VAL A 143 -21.33 -23.95 36.53
CA VAL A 143 -21.90 -22.60 36.52
C VAL A 143 -23.00 -22.54 37.60
N HIS A 144 -23.00 -21.48 38.41
CA HIS A 144 -24.02 -21.19 39.40
C HIS A 144 -24.79 -19.94 38.99
N ILE A 145 -26.12 -19.95 39.15
CA ILE A 145 -26.99 -18.80 38.90
C ILE A 145 -27.74 -18.44 40.15
N GLU A 146 -27.66 -17.18 40.55
CA GLU A 146 -28.42 -16.57 41.63
C GLU A 146 -29.39 -15.54 41.06
N ALA A 147 -30.69 -15.84 41.04
CA ALA A 147 -31.71 -14.97 40.43
C ALA A 147 -32.40 -14.08 41.46
N PHE A 148 -32.82 -14.64 42.59
CA PHE A 148 -33.51 -13.92 43.66
C PHE A 148 -33.00 -14.39 45.02
N SER A 149 -32.95 -13.50 46.01
CA SER A 149 -32.44 -13.81 47.35
C SER A 149 -33.26 -14.88 48.11
N PHE A 150 -34.52 -15.09 47.73
CA PHE A 150 -35.40 -16.08 48.31
C PHE A 150 -35.40 -17.43 47.58
N LEU A 151 -34.77 -17.52 46.41
CA LEU A 151 -34.60 -18.76 45.66
C LEU A 151 -33.25 -19.41 45.97
N PRO A 152 -33.19 -20.75 45.94
CA PRO A 152 -31.91 -21.43 46.07
C PRO A 152 -31.02 -21.10 44.84
N THR A 153 -29.73 -21.05 45.07
CA THR A 153 -28.74 -20.96 43.98
C THR A 153 -28.84 -22.19 43.09
N PHE A 154 -29.04 -21.99 41.80
CA PHE A 154 -29.01 -23.07 40.82
C PHE A 154 -27.53 -23.45 40.53
N LYS A 155 -27.15 -24.65 40.95
CA LYS A 155 -25.74 -25.13 40.89
C LYS A 155 -25.56 -26.18 39.82
N ASN A 156 -24.28 -26.44 39.47
CA ASN A 156 -23.87 -27.48 38.53
C ASN A 156 -24.54 -27.37 37.15
N LEU A 157 -24.77 -26.13 36.68
CA LEU A 157 -25.24 -25.90 35.35
C LEU A 157 -24.05 -26.00 34.38
N LYS A 158 -24.33 -26.46 33.16
CA LYS A 158 -23.30 -26.55 32.10
C LYS A 158 -23.45 -25.42 31.10
N LEU A 159 -22.36 -24.71 30.86
CA LEU A 159 -22.26 -23.75 29.78
C LEU A 159 -21.58 -24.43 28.61
N THR A 160 -22.20 -24.37 27.44
CA THR A 160 -21.56 -24.66 26.14
C THR A 160 -22.01 -23.56 25.17
N LYS A 161 -21.05 -22.79 24.65
CA LYS A 161 -21.31 -21.66 23.77
C LYS A 161 -20.35 -21.66 22.60
N ASP A 162 -20.90 -21.63 21.43
CA ASP A 162 -20.15 -21.34 20.21
C ASP A 162 -20.18 -19.82 19.99
N VAL A 163 -19.00 -19.20 20.03
CA VAL A 163 -18.81 -17.75 19.83
C VAL A 163 -18.06 -17.54 18.52
N VAL A 164 -18.72 -16.86 17.59
CA VAL A 164 -18.14 -16.56 16.29
C VAL A 164 -17.39 -15.23 16.36
N PHE A 165 -16.19 -15.22 15.79
CA PHE A 165 -15.31 -14.07 15.72
C PHE A 165 -14.84 -13.80 14.29
N ASN A 166 -14.64 -12.55 13.98
CA ASN A 166 -13.88 -12.19 12.80
C ASN A 166 -12.39 -12.53 13.02
N GLY A 167 -11.78 -13.15 12.03
CA GLY A 167 -10.33 -13.34 11.97
C GLY A 167 -9.62 -12.05 11.52
N ILE A 168 -8.32 -12.12 11.36
CA ILE A 168 -7.49 -10.99 10.89
C ILE A 168 -7.52 -10.87 9.36
N ASN A 169 -7.67 -12.00 8.66
CA ASN A 169 -7.78 -12.08 7.19
C ASN A 169 -6.63 -11.36 6.46
N ASN A 170 -5.40 -11.57 6.92
CA ASN A 170 -4.20 -10.89 6.41
C ASN A 170 -4.31 -9.36 6.34
N PHE A 171 -5.13 -8.73 7.19
CA PHE A 171 -5.40 -7.29 7.15
C PHE A 171 -5.81 -6.84 5.73
N GLU A 172 -6.97 -7.24 5.27
CA GLU A 172 -7.57 -6.67 4.05
C GLU A 172 -7.60 -5.13 4.18
N ASP A 173 -7.52 -4.38 3.10
CA ASP A 173 -7.48 -2.90 3.09
C ASP A 173 -6.19 -2.26 3.65
N VAL A 174 -5.02 -2.79 3.29
CA VAL A 174 -3.77 -2.06 3.49
C VAL A 174 -3.71 -0.90 2.50
N LYS A 175 -3.50 0.32 3.02
CA LYS A 175 -3.33 1.52 2.20
C LYS A 175 -2.01 2.21 2.53
N ILE A 176 -1.28 2.60 1.52
CA ILE A 176 -0.13 3.49 1.66
C ILE A 176 -0.67 4.92 1.71
N LEU A 177 -0.42 5.61 2.81
CA LEU A 177 -0.82 7.00 3.03
C LEU A 177 0.29 7.98 2.63
N ASP A 178 1.55 7.58 2.83
CA ASP A 178 2.73 8.33 2.43
C ASP A 178 3.86 7.33 2.14
N PHE A 179 4.67 7.63 1.12
CA PHE A 179 5.82 6.81 0.74
C PHE A 179 6.96 7.70 0.27
N LYS A 180 8.14 7.48 0.85
CA LYS A 180 9.35 8.26 0.56
C LYS A 180 10.53 7.35 0.26
N LEU A 181 11.38 7.82 -0.66
CA LEU A 181 12.67 7.23 -0.99
C LEU A 181 13.77 8.25 -0.64
N PRO A 182 14.09 8.43 0.65
CA PRO A 182 14.84 9.58 1.15
C PRO A 182 16.32 9.57 0.75
N ALA A 183 16.93 8.41 0.53
CA ALA A 183 18.37 8.33 0.26
C ALA A 183 18.77 6.98 -0.34
N ALA A 184 19.97 6.92 -0.89
CA ALA A 184 20.67 5.66 -1.08
C ALA A 184 21.00 5.03 0.30
N ASP A 185 20.85 3.72 0.40
CA ASP A 185 21.13 3.00 1.63
C ASP A 185 22.64 2.75 1.77
N PRO A 186 23.26 2.99 2.93
CA PRO A 186 24.71 2.76 3.14
C PRO A 186 25.15 1.32 2.89
N GLN A 187 24.26 0.35 3.01
CA GLN A 187 24.50 -1.06 2.73
C GLN A 187 24.19 -1.44 1.27
N GLY A 188 23.91 -0.45 0.41
CA GLY A 188 23.55 -0.62 -0.99
C GLY A 188 22.02 -0.70 -1.20
N GLY A 189 21.58 -0.12 -2.35
CA GLY A 189 20.17 0.01 -2.67
C GLY A 189 19.58 1.34 -2.23
N ILE A 190 18.27 1.39 -2.05
CA ILE A 190 17.52 2.61 -1.73
C ILE A 190 16.76 2.42 -0.43
N SER A 191 16.96 3.30 0.55
CA SER A 191 16.14 3.36 1.78
C SER A 191 14.73 3.82 1.45
N TYR A 192 13.73 3.27 2.13
CA TYR A 192 12.36 3.74 2.03
C TYR A 192 11.72 3.96 3.40
N GLU A 193 10.77 4.88 3.43
CA GLU A 193 9.83 5.08 4.53
C GLU A 193 8.41 5.02 3.99
N ALA A 194 7.55 4.27 4.66
CA ALA A 194 6.13 4.18 4.34
C ALA A 194 5.28 4.44 5.58
N TYR A 195 4.23 5.20 5.43
CA TYR A 195 3.17 5.36 6.41
C TYR A 195 1.91 4.69 5.88
N THR A 196 1.44 3.68 6.57
CA THR A 196 0.36 2.82 6.08
C THR A 196 -0.80 2.78 7.07
N SER A 197 -2.01 2.56 6.58
CA SER A 197 -3.15 2.15 7.38
C SER A 197 -3.49 0.70 7.11
N VAL A 198 -3.79 -0.05 8.18
CA VAL A 198 -4.25 -1.44 8.12
C VAL A 198 -5.54 -1.57 8.93
N TYR A 199 -6.51 -2.31 8.40
CA TYR A 199 -7.77 -2.54 9.09
C TYR A 199 -7.77 -3.91 9.74
N ASN A 200 -7.96 -3.95 11.08
CA ASN A 200 -8.13 -5.17 11.83
C ASN A 200 -9.63 -5.42 12.11
N PRO A 201 -10.28 -6.37 11.41
CA PRO A 201 -11.68 -6.73 11.66
C PRO A 201 -11.86 -7.55 12.94
N SER A 202 -10.79 -8.18 13.42
CA SER A 202 -10.81 -9.05 14.60
C SER A 202 -11.02 -8.25 15.88
N PRO A 203 -11.73 -8.77 16.86
CA PRO A 203 -11.79 -8.16 18.19
C PRO A 203 -10.45 -8.23 18.94
N PHE A 204 -9.50 -9.04 18.47
CA PHE A 204 -8.22 -9.24 19.14
C PHE A 204 -7.23 -8.15 18.80
N GLY A 205 -6.73 -7.48 19.83
CA GLY A 205 -5.63 -6.54 19.78
C GLY A 205 -4.39 -7.13 20.42
N VAL A 206 -3.21 -6.71 19.93
CA VAL A 206 -1.93 -7.21 20.44
C VAL A 206 -0.82 -6.16 20.25
N GLN A 207 0.00 -6.01 21.29
CA GLN A 207 1.23 -5.21 21.20
C GLN A 207 2.37 -6.13 20.77
N LEU A 208 2.79 -5.98 19.51
CA LEU A 208 3.75 -6.89 18.88
C LEU A 208 5.21 -6.49 19.10
N GLY A 209 5.51 -5.20 19.27
CA GLY A 209 6.89 -4.69 19.28
C GLY A 209 7.41 -4.47 17.86
N ARG A 210 8.67 -4.84 17.58
CA ARG A 210 9.31 -4.66 16.28
C ARG A 210 8.97 -5.82 15.35
N LEU A 211 8.33 -5.51 14.23
CA LEU A 211 8.01 -6.46 13.17
C LEU A 211 9.01 -6.34 12.03
N SER A 212 9.50 -7.49 11.55
CA SER A 212 10.31 -7.63 10.33
C SER A 212 9.47 -8.28 9.23
N LEU A 213 9.56 -7.71 8.03
CA LEU A 213 8.86 -8.17 6.83
C LEU A 213 9.85 -8.33 5.68
N ASP A 214 9.54 -9.16 4.71
CA ASP A 214 10.20 -9.18 3.40
C ASP A 214 9.18 -8.74 2.34
N LEU A 215 9.57 -7.77 1.49
CA LEU A 215 8.72 -7.23 0.44
C LEU A 215 8.98 -7.95 -0.89
N TYR A 216 7.91 -8.24 -1.63
CA TYR A 216 7.96 -8.88 -2.93
C TYR A 216 7.07 -8.15 -3.94
N ALA A 217 7.55 -8.02 -5.19
CA ALA A 217 6.74 -7.62 -6.34
C ALA A 217 7.06 -8.52 -7.52
N TYR A 218 6.07 -8.95 -8.26
CA TYR A 218 6.23 -9.87 -9.40
C TYR A 218 7.06 -11.13 -9.07
N GLY A 219 6.95 -11.64 -7.83
CA GLY A 219 7.74 -12.77 -7.33
C GLY A 219 9.22 -12.45 -7.06
N MET A 220 9.66 -11.21 -7.27
CA MET A 220 11.01 -10.74 -6.95
C MET A 220 11.06 -10.22 -5.50
N HIS A 221 12.06 -10.63 -4.74
CA HIS A 221 12.33 -10.08 -3.42
C HIS A 221 12.86 -8.64 -3.56
N LEU A 222 12.07 -7.67 -3.14
CA LEU A 222 12.47 -6.26 -3.16
C LEU A 222 13.48 -5.93 -2.06
N GLY A 223 13.21 -6.41 -0.86
CA GLY A 223 14.08 -6.20 0.29
C GLY A 223 13.34 -6.26 1.63
N PRO A 224 14.07 -6.06 2.74
CA PRO A 224 13.50 -6.09 4.08
C PRO A 224 12.75 -4.81 4.42
N GLY A 225 11.73 -4.96 5.27
CA GLY A 225 10.99 -3.88 5.89
C GLY A 225 10.86 -4.08 7.39
N TYR A 226 10.80 -3.01 8.15
CA TYR A 226 10.72 -3.01 9.60
C TYR A 226 9.71 -2.00 10.09
N SER A 227 8.92 -2.39 11.10
CA SER A 227 8.16 -1.46 11.91
C SER A 227 8.70 -1.48 13.34
N PRO A 228 9.08 -0.35 13.93
CA PRO A 228 9.79 -0.34 15.21
C PRO A 228 8.90 -0.73 16.40
N ASN A 229 7.64 -0.41 16.34
CA ASN A 229 6.69 -0.71 17.41
C ASN A 229 5.27 -0.81 16.84
N ILE A 230 4.72 -2.01 16.88
CA ILE A 230 3.35 -2.27 16.39
C ILE A 230 2.44 -2.58 17.56
N ASN A 231 1.40 -1.79 17.69
CA ASN A 231 0.27 -2.05 18.54
C ASN A 231 -0.98 -2.13 17.65
N ILE A 232 -1.52 -3.33 17.48
CA ILE A 232 -2.71 -3.58 16.68
C ILE A 232 -3.90 -3.65 17.59
N THR A 233 -4.90 -2.83 17.30
CA THR A 233 -6.22 -2.84 17.94
C THR A 233 -7.31 -3.10 16.90
N ARG A 234 -8.51 -3.38 17.33
CA ARG A 234 -9.66 -3.50 16.41
C ARG A 234 -9.89 -2.19 15.66
N GLY A 235 -10.15 -2.28 14.35
CA GLY A 235 -10.40 -1.14 13.48
C GLY A 235 -9.15 -0.67 12.74
N ILE A 236 -9.09 0.62 12.44
CA ILE A 236 -7.99 1.20 11.66
C ILE A 236 -6.76 1.40 12.55
N ASN A 237 -5.63 0.90 12.10
CA ASN A 237 -4.32 1.06 12.73
C ASN A 237 -3.36 1.75 11.77
N TYR A 238 -2.50 2.62 12.28
CA TYR A 238 -1.49 3.30 11.50
C TYR A 238 -0.11 2.73 11.82
N VAL A 239 0.62 2.35 10.78
CA VAL A 239 1.91 1.66 10.90
C VAL A 239 2.96 2.40 10.09
N LYS A 240 4.06 2.77 10.73
CA LYS A 240 5.26 3.26 10.05
C LYS A 240 6.16 2.07 9.72
N LEU A 241 6.53 1.97 8.44
CA LEU A 241 7.49 0.99 7.93
C LEU A 241 8.73 1.72 7.43
N THR A 242 9.89 1.19 7.73
CA THR A 242 11.17 1.61 7.14
C THR A 242 11.88 0.40 6.58
N GLY A 243 12.68 0.59 5.55
CA GLY A 243 13.37 -0.55 4.97
C GLY A 243 14.27 -0.15 3.81
N ARG A 244 14.64 -1.16 3.03
CA ARG A 244 15.59 -1.01 1.95
C ARG A 244 15.15 -1.82 0.73
N ILE A 245 15.18 -1.18 -0.44
CA ILE A 245 15.08 -1.85 -1.73
C ILE A 245 16.49 -2.30 -2.12
N LEU A 246 16.65 -3.60 -2.32
CA LEU A 246 17.96 -4.20 -2.58
C LEU A 246 18.43 -3.96 -4.02
N PRO A 247 19.75 -3.78 -4.26
CA PRO A 247 20.32 -3.71 -5.59
C PRO A 247 20.06 -5.00 -6.38
N LYS A 248 19.92 -4.86 -7.70
CA LYS A 248 19.72 -5.95 -8.65
C LYS A 248 20.83 -5.93 -9.70
N THR A 249 21.26 -7.12 -10.09
CA THR A 249 22.26 -7.33 -11.15
C THR A 249 21.73 -8.24 -12.26
N ASP A 250 20.75 -9.07 -11.96
CA ASP A 250 20.11 -9.93 -12.96
C ASP A 250 19.21 -9.12 -13.89
N SER A 251 19.29 -9.36 -15.20
CA SER A 251 18.55 -8.60 -16.21
C SER A 251 17.03 -8.73 -16.09
N ARG A 252 16.52 -9.88 -15.64
CA ARG A 252 15.08 -10.11 -15.44
C ARG A 252 14.57 -9.29 -14.26
N ASP A 253 15.35 -9.26 -13.17
CA ASP A 253 15.00 -8.46 -11.99
C ASP A 253 15.11 -6.96 -12.27
N LEU A 254 16.11 -6.53 -13.04
CA LEU A 254 16.23 -5.13 -13.50
C LEU A 254 15.06 -4.74 -14.41
N SER A 255 14.56 -5.65 -15.26
CA SER A 255 13.35 -5.39 -16.05
C SER A 255 12.11 -5.20 -15.19
N LYS A 256 11.93 -6.03 -14.14
CA LYS A 256 10.84 -5.86 -13.17
C LYS A 256 10.98 -4.57 -12.37
N MET A 257 12.19 -4.21 -11.94
CA MET A 257 12.46 -2.93 -11.27
C MET A 257 12.13 -1.75 -12.19
N SER A 258 12.48 -1.83 -13.46
CA SER A 258 12.12 -0.83 -14.49
C SER A 258 10.61 -0.65 -14.59
N GLU A 259 9.85 -1.74 -14.59
CA GLU A 259 8.38 -1.70 -14.59
C GLU A 259 7.83 -1.06 -13.31
N ILE A 260 8.36 -1.44 -12.13
CA ILE A 260 7.93 -0.90 -10.83
C ILE A 260 8.15 0.63 -10.79
N PHE A 261 9.34 1.11 -11.14
CA PHE A 261 9.63 2.54 -11.15
C PHE A 261 8.82 3.29 -12.20
N THR A 262 8.62 2.70 -13.39
CA THR A 262 7.77 3.28 -14.43
C THR A 262 6.35 3.46 -13.94
N LYS A 263 5.76 2.42 -13.34
CA LYS A 263 4.41 2.48 -12.77
C LYS A 263 4.31 3.50 -11.64
N TYR A 264 5.32 3.53 -10.77
CA TYR A 264 5.35 4.50 -9.67
C TYR A 264 5.33 5.95 -10.18
N ILE A 265 6.16 6.28 -11.18
CA ILE A 265 6.19 7.62 -11.78
C ILE A 265 4.88 7.95 -12.48
N ASN A 266 4.29 6.99 -13.19
CA ASN A 266 3.03 7.17 -13.92
C ASN A 266 1.78 7.09 -13.04
N HIS A 267 1.93 7.00 -11.70
CA HIS A 267 0.82 6.84 -10.78
C HIS A 267 -0.03 5.59 -11.05
N GLU A 268 0.63 4.50 -11.42
CA GLU A 268 0.01 3.21 -11.66
C GLU A 268 0.29 2.24 -10.50
N VAL A 269 -0.67 1.38 -10.20
CA VAL A 269 -0.54 0.41 -9.10
C VAL A 269 0.40 -0.73 -9.48
N THR A 270 1.37 -0.99 -8.61
CA THR A 270 2.16 -2.23 -8.61
C THR A 270 1.69 -3.12 -7.46
N PRO A 271 1.19 -4.33 -7.74
CA PRO A 271 0.83 -5.27 -6.69
C PRO A 271 2.09 -5.75 -5.97
N THR A 272 2.19 -5.45 -4.69
CA THR A 272 3.27 -5.92 -3.82
C THR A 272 2.72 -6.75 -2.68
N VAL A 273 3.55 -7.64 -2.15
CA VAL A 273 3.22 -8.49 -1.01
C VAL A 273 4.28 -8.31 0.06
N ALA A 274 3.84 -7.94 1.26
CA ALA A 274 4.69 -7.94 2.44
C ALA A 274 4.48 -9.25 3.21
N VAL A 275 5.55 -10.01 3.37
CA VAL A 275 5.55 -11.32 4.03
C VAL A 275 6.15 -11.18 5.41
N GLY A 276 5.44 -11.65 6.44
CA GLY A 276 5.96 -11.69 7.80
C GLY A 276 7.21 -12.55 7.90
N LYS A 277 8.23 -12.04 8.59
CA LYS A 277 9.52 -12.73 8.75
C LYS A 277 9.80 -13.08 10.20
N ASP A 278 9.84 -12.08 11.05
CA ASP A 278 10.13 -12.24 12.48
C ASP A 278 9.54 -11.08 13.28
N ILE A 279 9.52 -11.29 14.59
CA ILE A 279 9.05 -10.31 15.56
C ILE A 279 9.97 -10.32 16.77
N THR A 280 10.34 -9.15 17.27
CA THR A 280 11.14 -8.98 18.48
C THR A 280 10.50 -7.94 19.37
N ASN A 281 10.60 -8.13 20.68
CA ASN A 281 10.15 -7.16 21.67
C ASN A 281 11.26 -6.92 22.68
N VAL A 282 11.38 -5.69 23.17
CA VAL A 282 12.41 -5.32 24.18
C VAL A 282 11.92 -5.59 25.60
N ASP A 283 10.60 -5.64 25.80
CA ASP A 283 9.96 -5.74 27.12
C ASP A 283 9.72 -7.20 27.53
N TYR A 284 9.65 -8.14 26.55
CA TYR A 284 9.42 -9.56 26.82
C TYR A 284 9.99 -10.44 25.72
N GLU A 285 10.27 -11.70 26.07
CA GLU A 285 10.64 -12.73 25.09
C GLU A 285 9.40 -13.13 24.27
N VAL A 286 9.48 -12.94 22.96
CA VAL A 286 8.35 -13.24 22.07
C VAL A 286 8.15 -14.75 21.98
N PRO A 287 6.94 -15.27 22.31
CA PRO A 287 6.68 -16.68 22.31
C PRO A 287 6.72 -17.31 20.91
N SER A 288 6.99 -18.60 20.87
CA SER A 288 7.14 -19.37 19.63
C SER A 288 5.89 -19.35 18.77
N TRP A 289 4.71 -19.48 19.38
CA TRP A 289 3.43 -19.46 18.66
C TRP A 289 3.16 -18.12 17.96
N LEU A 290 3.60 -17.00 18.54
CA LEU A 290 3.42 -15.69 17.95
C LEU A 290 4.40 -15.45 16.78
N ARG A 291 5.67 -15.89 16.93
CA ARG A 291 6.64 -15.85 15.83
C ARG A 291 6.20 -16.67 14.63
N GLU A 292 5.70 -17.89 14.88
CA GLU A 292 5.20 -18.77 13.84
C GLU A 292 3.93 -18.20 13.15
N ALA A 293 3.07 -17.54 13.92
CA ALA A 293 1.90 -16.87 13.37
C ALA A 293 2.29 -15.72 12.42
N ILE A 294 3.31 -14.92 12.78
CA ILE A 294 3.78 -13.83 11.90
C ILE A 294 4.33 -14.35 10.56
N LYS A 295 4.97 -15.51 10.52
CA LYS A 295 5.53 -16.07 9.27
C LYS A 295 4.49 -16.41 8.20
N VAL A 296 3.23 -16.62 8.58
CA VAL A 296 2.14 -16.86 7.62
C VAL A 296 1.46 -15.58 7.14
N LEU A 297 1.77 -14.44 7.74
CA LEU A 297 1.21 -13.14 7.34
C LEU A 297 1.59 -12.78 5.91
N ARG A 298 0.59 -12.40 5.11
CA ARG A 298 0.72 -11.99 3.71
C ARG A 298 -0.12 -10.74 3.47
N LEU A 299 0.50 -9.58 3.57
CA LEU A 299 -0.18 -8.30 3.34
C LEU A 299 -0.16 -7.97 1.85
N GLN A 300 -1.32 -7.79 1.25
CA GLN A 300 -1.42 -7.25 -0.11
C GLN A 300 -1.30 -5.73 -0.03
N VAL A 301 -0.22 -5.19 -0.57
CA VAL A 301 0.09 -3.76 -0.51
C VAL A 301 0.05 -3.19 -1.93
N PRO A 302 -0.96 -2.38 -2.29
CA PRO A 302 -0.96 -1.68 -3.58
C PRO A 302 0.09 -0.57 -3.54
N PHE A 303 1.24 -0.81 -4.19
CA PHE A 303 2.32 0.16 -4.26
C PHE A 303 2.08 1.13 -5.40
N GLN A 304 1.93 2.41 -5.07
CA GLN A 304 1.65 3.50 -6.00
C GLN A 304 2.19 4.79 -5.41
N SER A 305 2.58 5.75 -6.26
CA SER A 305 2.87 7.11 -5.78
C SER A 305 1.60 7.77 -5.21
N PRO A 306 1.70 8.62 -4.18
CA PRO A 306 0.54 9.32 -3.62
C PRO A 306 -0.17 10.20 -4.66
N GLU A 307 0.61 10.83 -5.54
CA GLU A 307 0.15 11.72 -6.60
C GLU A 307 0.89 11.41 -7.92
N PRO A 308 0.33 11.79 -9.09
CA PRO A 308 1.04 11.71 -10.36
C PRO A 308 2.33 12.52 -10.31
N ILE A 309 3.45 11.90 -10.68
CA ILE A 309 4.74 12.56 -10.72
C ILE A 309 4.93 13.15 -12.11
N ASN A 310 5.17 14.45 -12.19
CA ASN A 310 5.61 15.12 -13.41
C ASN A 310 7.11 15.42 -13.29
N PRO A 311 7.97 14.49 -13.74
CA PRO A 311 9.40 14.59 -13.48
C PRO A 311 10.12 15.66 -14.31
N ILE A 312 9.56 16.10 -15.43
CA ILE A 312 10.12 17.14 -16.28
C ILE A 312 9.35 18.44 -16.01
N LYS A 313 10.03 19.44 -15.44
CA LYS A 313 9.42 20.72 -15.07
C LYS A 313 9.55 21.78 -16.15
N GLN A 314 10.69 21.79 -16.84
CA GLN A 314 10.98 22.77 -17.87
C GLN A 314 11.95 22.15 -18.88
N VAL A 315 11.78 22.52 -20.15
CA VAL A 315 12.72 22.23 -21.20
C VAL A 315 13.12 23.57 -21.82
N THR A 316 14.41 23.76 -22.05
CA THR A 316 14.94 24.94 -22.73
C THR A 316 15.77 24.48 -23.91
N ILE A 317 15.43 24.95 -25.09
CA ILE A 317 16.15 24.64 -26.34
C ILE A 317 16.85 25.91 -26.76
N MET A 318 18.18 25.93 -26.57
CA MET A 318 19.00 27.12 -26.88
C MET A 318 19.27 27.30 -28.37
N GLN A 319 19.33 26.19 -29.12
CA GLN A 319 19.60 26.19 -30.55
C GLN A 319 18.71 25.15 -31.19
N PHE A 320 17.70 25.60 -31.92
CA PHE A 320 16.77 24.73 -32.62
C PHE A 320 16.98 24.86 -34.12
N ASN A 321 17.49 23.79 -34.73
CA ASN A 321 17.79 23.77 -36.16
C ASN A 321 16.74 22.93 -36.92
N LEU A 322 16.19 23.50 -37.96
CA LEU A 322 15.31 22.81 -38.90
C LEU A 322 16.07 22.63 -40.23
N THR A 323 16.21 21.37 -40.64
CA THR A 323 16.83 21.01 -41.91
C THR A 323 15.84 20.30 -42.81
N TYR A 324 15.79 20.68 -44.08
CA TYR A 324 14.92 20.06 -45.07
C TYR A 324 15.77 19.17 -45.98
N PRO A 325 15.57 17.85 -46.02
CA PRO A 325 16.29 16.98 -46.94
C PRO A 325 16.01 17.35 -48.38
N PRO A 326 17.02 17.34 -49.30
CA PRO A 326 16.82 17.61 -50.71
C PRO A 326 15.77 16.67 -51.31
N GLY A 327 14.71 17.22 -51.92
CA GLY A 327 13.59 16.43 -52.46
C GLY A 327 12.64 15.83 -51.43
N GLY A 328 12.78 16.21 -50.17
CA GLY A 328 11.89 15.80 -49.10
C GLY A 328 10.57 16.55 -49.03
N ASP A 329 9.69 16.09 -48.16
CA ASP A 329 8.39 16.75 -47.89
C ASP A 329 8.63 18.08 -47.17
N ALA A 330 8.01 19.15 -47.64
CA ALA A 330 8.04 20.47 -47.00
C ALA A 330 7.49 20.48 -45.59
N TYR A 331 6.65 19.50 -45.24
CA TYR A 331 6.07 19.30 -43.91
C TYR A 331 6.75 18.21 -43.07
N GLY A 332 7.92 17.73 -43.55
CA GLY A 332 8.72 16.69 -42.93
C GLY A 332 10.17 17.09 -42.69
N PRO A 333 10.47 18.21 -42.02
CA PRO A 333 11.84 18.59 -41.72
C PRO A 333 12.50 17.66 -40.72
N MET A 334 13.82 17.80 -40.56
CA MET A 334 14.59 17.23 -39.48
C MET A 334 14.84 18.28 -38.41
N ALA A 335 14.52 18.00 -37.16
CA ALA A 335 14.87 18.86 -36.03
C ALA A 335 16.18 18.40 -35.40
N SER A 336 17.02 19.34 -34.99
CA SER A 336 18.22 19.07 -34.18
C SER A 336 18.50 20.21 -33.20
N SER A 337 19.27 19.93 -32.16
CA SER A 337 19.74 20.93 -31.21
C SER A 337 21.02 20.44 -30.53
N ASP A 338 22.05 21.25 -30.53
CA ASP A 338 23.31 20.97 -29.84
C ASP A 338 23.27 21.39 -28.37
N SER A 339 22.25 22.14 -27.95
CA SER A 339 22.10 22.65 -26.58
C SER A 339 20.64 22.63 -26.15
N LEU A 340 20.29 21.58 -25.46
CA LEU A 340 18.99 21.40 -24.81
C LEU A 340 19.20 21.12 -23.31
N SER A 341 18.47 21.79 -22.46
CA SER A 341 18.45 21.48 -21.05
C SER A 341 17.04 21.13 -20.57
N ALA A 342 16.93 20.15 -19.67
CA ALA A 342 15.69 19.81 -19.02
C ALA A 342 15.87 19.88 -17.50
N GLN A 343 14.99 20.60 -16.82
CA GLN A 343 14.90 20.59 -15.36
C GLN A 343 14.05 19.41 -14.92
N LEU A 344 14.66 18.57 -14.11
CA LEU A 344 14.00 17.40 -13.52
C LEU A 344 13.65 17.67 -12.06
N ALA A 345 12.45 17.25 -11.65
CA ALA A 345 12.05 17.20 -10.26
C ALA A 345 11.39 15.85 -9.99
N VAL A 346 11.99 15.05 -9.11
CA VAL A 346 11.49 13.73 -8.72
C VAL A 346 11.47 13.63 -7.20
N PRO A 347 10.51 12.91 -6.61
CA PRO A 347 10.40 12.79 -5.16
C PRO A 347 11.40 11.73 -4.61
N PHE A 348 12.62 11.71 -5.15
CA PHE A 348 13.67 10.76 -4.78
C PHE A 348 14.86 11.50 -4.20
N GLY A 349 15.26 11.12 -2.97
CA GLY A 349 16.46 11.67 -2.33
C GLY A 349 17.74 10.88 -2.61
N PHE A 350 17.71 9.92 -3.53
CA PHE A 350 18.88 9.14 -3.93
C PHE A 350 19.47 9.66 -5.26
N PRO A 351 20.79 9.46 -5.49
CA PRO A 351 21.43 9.88 -6.74
C PRO A 351 20.84 9.13 -7.95
N LEU A 352 20.55 9.89 -9.00
CA LEU A 352 19.96 9.37 -10.22
C LEU A 352 20.70 9.99 -11.41
N ARG A 353 21.21 9.13 -12.33
CA ARG A 353 21.92 9.54 -13.55
C ARG A 353 21.18 9.04 -14.79
N VAL A 354 20.78 9.95 -15.66
CA VAL A 354 20.20 9.59 -16.96
C VAL A 354 21.34 9.32 -17.94
N VAL A 355 21.42 8.09 -18.44
CA VAL A 355 22.46 7.66 -19.42
C VAL A 355 22.03 8.00 -20.84
N SER A 356 20.77 7.78 -21.15
CA SER A 356 20.18 8.10 -22.44
C SER A 356 18.68 8.30 -22.32
N ALA A 357 18.13 9.12 -23.20
CA ALA A 357 16.68 9.30 -23.29
C ALA A 357 16.25 9.19 -24.76
N LYS A 358 15.08 8.57 -24.97
CA LYS A 358 14.38 8.57 -26.25
C LYS A 358 13.03 9.22 -26.03
N ASN A 359 12.77 10.28 -26.82
CA ASN A 359 11.60 11.11 -26.62
C ASN A 359 10.69 11.08 -27.85
N GLU A 360 9.39 11.08 -27.61
CA GLU A 360 8.37 11.37 -28.61
C GLU A 360 7.69 12.66 -28.17
N ILE A 361 7.83 13.72 -28.96
CA ILE A 361 7.41 15.06 -28.57
C ILE A 361 6.40 15.58 -29.58
N THR A 362 5.31 16.15 -29.10
CA THR A 362 4.37 16.92 -29.89
C THR A 362 4.47 18.38 -29.46
N ILE A 363 4.81 19.24 -30.41
CA ILE A 363 4.80 20.69 -30.23
C ILE A 363 3.36 21.16 -30.39
N VAL A 364 2.87 21.92 -29.42
CA VAL A 364 1.47 22.37 -29.34
C VAL A 364 1.44 23.90 -29.33
N ASN A 365 0.50 24.45 -30.04
CA ASN A 365 0.26 25.90 -30.11
C ASN A 365 -0.35 26.37 -28.76
N GLU A 366 0.33 27.32 -28.13
CA GLU A 366 -0.11 27.89 -26.85
C GLU A 366 -1.52 28.54 -26.94
N LYS A 367 -1.80 29.22 -28.06
CA LYS A 367 -3.01 30.04 -28.22
C LYS A 367 -4.30 29.23 -28.38
N ASN A 368 -4.21 28.04 -29.03
CA ASN A 368 -5.39 27.25 -29.41
C ASN A 368 -5.36 25.79 -28.95
N GLY A 369 -4.24 25.34 -28.35
CA GLY A 369 -4.07 23.95 -27.88
C GLY A 369 -3.93 22.90 -29.00
N LYS A 370 -3.81 23.32 -30.27
CA LYS A 370 -3.71 22.37 -31.39
C LYS A 370 -2.28 21.84 -31.53
N PRO A 371 -2.11 20.54 -31.87
CA PRO A 371 -0.81 19.99 -32.17
C PRO A 371 -0.30 20.58 -33.48
N ILE A 372 0.92 21.07 -33.47
CA ILE A 372 1.60 21.67 -34.62
C ILE A 372 2.36 20.61 -35.40
N ILE A 373 3.28 19.91 -34.71
CA ILE A 373 4.17 18.94 -35.33
C ILE A 373 4.67 17.94 -34.29
N MET A 374 4.95 16.73 -34.72
CA MET A 374 5.50 15.66 -33.91
C MET A 374 6.97 15.43 -34.24
N VAL A 375 7.81 15.30 -33.21
CA VAL A 375 9.24 14.95 -33.34
C VAL A 375 9.39 13.52 -32.86
N ASN A 376 9.73 12.61 -33.74
CA ASN A 376 9.73 11.20 -33.50
C ASN A 376 11.13 10.63 -33.21
N GLY A 377 11.22 9.90 -32.10
CA GLY A 377 12.22 8.86 -31.94
C GLY A 377 13.65 9.26 -31.71
N VAL A 378 13.90 10.36 -31.05
CA VAL A 378 15.27 10.86 -30.94
C VAL A 378 16.02 10.24 -29.78
N ASN A 379 17.15 9.65 -30.12
CA ASN A 379 18.17 9.31 -29.15
C ASN A 379 18.95 10.57 -28.76
N SER A 380 18.64 11.13 -27.61
CA SER A 380 19.50 12.12 -26.97
C SER A 380 20.46 11.38 -26.05
N ALA A 381 21.76 11.41 -26.36
CA ALA A 381 22.79 10.97 -25.43
C ALA A 381 23.04 12.11 -24.44
N ALA A 382 22.92 11.82 -23.15
CA ALA A 382 23.43 12.72 -22.14
C ALA A 382 24.95 12.62 -22.12
N GLU A 383 25.66 13.66 -22.57
CA GLU A 383 27.13 13.71 -22.47
C GLU A 383 27.62 14.00 -21.03
N THR A 384 26.76 14.12 -20.07
CA THR A 384 27.17 14.49 -18.72
C THR A 384 27.40 13.28 -17.82
N SER A 385 28.65 13.17 -17.38
CA SER A 385 29.12 12.24 -16.32
C SER A 385 28.68 12.66 -14.90
N LEU A 386 27.78 13.64 -14.78
CA LEU A 386 27.33 14.16 -13.48
C LEU A 386 26.01 13.51 -13.10
N ASP A 387 25.88 13.20 -11.80
CA ASP A 387 24.59 12.84 -11.21
C ASP A 387 23.63 14.00 -11.44
N VAL A 388 22.55 13.73 -12.17
CA VAL A 388 21.53 14.74 -12.49
C VAL A 388 20.86 15.22 -11.21
N ILE A 389 20.67 14.30 -10.29
CA ILE A 389 20.14 14.56 -8.95
C ILE A 389 21.15 13.97 -7.96
N SER A 390 21.76 14.83 -7.19
CA SER A 390 22.68 14.45 -6.13
C SER A 390 21.93 13.90 -4.92
N ALA A 391 22.64 13.15 -4.07
CA ALA A 391 22.05 12.60 -2.85
C ALA A 391 21.42 13.71 -1.98
N GLY A 392 20.17 13.51 -1.58
CA GLY A 392 19.41 14.44 -0.76
C GLY A 392 18.74 15.61 -1.51
N GLN A 393 18.92 15.71 -2.82
CA GLN A 393 18.23 16.67 -3.69
C GLN A 393 17.10 16.00 -4.43
N THR A 394 16.04 16.75 -4.71
CA THR A 394 14.88 16.29 -5.48
C THR A 394 14.80 16.95 -6.84
N GLU A 395 15.71 17.87 -7.16
CA GLU A 395 15.75 18.62 -8.41
C GLU A 395 17.16 18.57 -9.02
N GLY A 396 17.22 18.57 -10.34
CA GLY A 396 18.47 18.60 -11.09
C GLY A 396 18.26 19.05 -12.52
N THR A 397 19.35 19.37 -13.23
CA THR A 397 19.31 19.75 -14.63
C THR A 397 20.12 18.76 -15.46
N ILE A 398 19.52 18.27 -16.52
CA ILE A 398 20.16 17.44 -17.53
C ILE A 398 20.42 18.28 -18.80
N TYR A 399 21.61 18.13 -19.36
CA TYR A 399 21.97 18.73 -20.64
C TYR A 399 21.98 17.62 -21.69
N LEU A 400 21.35 17.89 -22.81
CA LEU A 400 21.11 16.93 -23.89
C LEU A 400 21.45 17.54 -25.25
N THR A 401 21.82 16.71 -26.19
CA THR A 401 21.83 17.05 -27.59
C THR A 401 20.69 16.36 -28.33
N LEU A 402 19.98 17.08 -29.14
CA LEU A 402 18.95 16.56 -30.03
C LEU A 402 19.62 16.22 -31.37
N LYS A 403 19.88 14.94 -31.65
CA LYS A 403 20.35 14.51 -32.94
C LYS A 403 19.31 14.78 -34.04
N PRO A 404 19.71 14.94 -35.33
CA PRO A 404 18.74 15.13 -36.38
C PRO A 404 17.63 14.09 -36.37
N SER A 405 16.41 14.55 -36.29
CA SER A 405 15.23 13.73 -35.97
C SER A 405 14.07 14.09 -36.86
N PRO A 406 13.42 13.10 -37.48
CA PRO A 406 12.33 13.36 -38.38
C PRO A 406 11.14 13.99 -37.67
N MET A 407 10.60 15.02 -38.26
CA MET A 407 9.35 15.63 -37.86
C MET A 407 8.23 15.18 -38.80
N SER A 408 7.02 15.10 -38.29
CA SER A 408 5.84 14.77 -39.07
C SER A 408 4.61 15.53 -38.56
N LEU A 409 3.73 15.90 -39.48
CA LEU A 409 2.46 16.48 -39.11
C LEU A 409 1.63 15.49 -38.28
N PRO A 410 0.83 15.95 -37.32
CA PRO A 410 -0.09 15.10 -36.53
C PRO A 410 -1.18 14.47 -37.38
N SER A 411 -1.52 15.11 -38.52
CA SER A 411 -2.44 14.60 -39.54
C SER A 411 -2.12 15.23 -40.87
N GLN A 412 -2.63 14.65 -41.97
CA GLN A 412 -2.46 15.20 -43.34
C GLN A 412 -3.56 16.23 -43.68
N SER A 413 -4.23 16.83 -42.71
CA SER A 413 -5.27 17.83 -42.94
C SER A 413 -4.69 19.19 -43.29
N ASP A 414 -5.48 19.99 -43.98
CA ASP A 414 -5.10 21.38 -44.32
C ASP A 414 -4.95 22.23 -43.04
N ASP A 415 -5.73 21.94 -42.00
CA ASP A 415 -5.58 22.59 -40.70
C ASP A 415 -4.21 22.32 -40.06
N ALA A 416 -3.72 21.07 -40.10
CA ALA A 416 -2.42 20.72 -39.54
C ALA A 416 -1.27 21.36 -40.35
N ARG A 417 -1.42 21.42 -41.66
CA ARG A 417 -0.45 22.13 -42.53
C ARG A 417 -0.40 23.60 -42.18
N LYS A 418 -1.55 24.24 -42.05
CA LYS A 418 -1.65 25.65 -41.70
C LYS A 418 -1.05 25.95 -40.31
N GLU A 419 -1.32 25.14 -39.30
CA GLU A 419 -0.70 25.30 -37.96
C GLU A 419 0.83 25.22 -38.04
N PHE A 420 1.36 24.34 -38.88
CA PHE A 420 2.79 24.22 -39.07
C PHE A 420 3.39 25.42 -39.86
N GLU A 421 2.73 25.92 -40.91
CA GLU A 421 3.11 27.11 -41.65
C GLU A 421 3.13 28.36 -40.75
N ASP A 422 2.09 28.51 -39.91
CA ASP A 422 2.01 29.63 -38.98
C ASP A 422 3.12 29.53 -37.91
N PHE A 423 3.46 28.32 -37.45
CA PHE A 423 4.60 28.08 -36.55
C PHE A 423 5.93 28.46 -37.21
N GLN A 424 6.18 28.03 -38.45
CA GLN A 424 7.41 28.37 -39.16
C GLN A 424 7.55 29.87 -39.32
N LYS A 425 6.45 30.59 -39.64
CA LYS A 425 6.41 32.03 -39.74
C LYS A 425 6.71 32.72 -38.41
N GLU A 426 6.01 32.30 -37.34
CA GLU A 426 6.26 32.81 -35.99
C GLU A 426 7.72 32.59 -35.59
N PHE A 427 8.24 31.37 -35.73
CA PHE A 427 9.63 31.03 -35.42
C PHE A 427 10.65 31.86 -36.20
N THR A 428 10.37 32.18 -37.48
CA THR A 428 11.27 32.97 -38.30
C THR A 428 11.34 34.44 -37.86
N PHE A 429 10.23 35.01 -37.43
CA PHE A 429 10.15 36.46 -37.13
C PHE A 429 10.17 36.82 -35.64
N ALA A 430 10.05 35.86 -34.75
CA ALA A 430 10.12 36.10 -33.32
C ALA A 430 11.55 36.13 -32.79
N LYS A 431 11.77 36.82 -31.66
CA LYS A 431 13.00 36.69 -30.86
C LYS A 431 12.91 35.40 -30.02
N GLU A 432 11.77 35.18 -29.45
CA GLU A 432 11.43 34.03 -28.63
C GLU A 432 9.98 33.67 -28.92
N ASP A 433 9.71 32.39 -29.06
CA ASP A 433 8.39 31.84 -29.31
C ASP A 433 8.12 30.77 -28.26
N ILE A 434 7.05 30.95 -27.47
CA ILE A 434 6.68 30.03 -26.42
C ILE A 434 5.75 28.97 -26.98
N LYS A 435 6.09 27.71 -26.77
CA LYS A 435 5.29 26.56 -27.20
C LYS A 435 5.19 25.53 -26.07
N TYR A 436 4.13 24.75 -26.08
CA TYR A 436 4.02 23.60 -25.20
C TYR A 436 4.59 22.34 -25.85
N PHE A 437 5.43 21.64 -25.11
CA PHE A 437 5.94 20.33 -25.47
C PHE A 437 5.23 19.26 -24.67
N ASN A 438 4.37 18.50 -25.34
CA ASN A 438 3.70 17.35 -24.79
C ASN A 438 4.37 16.09 -25.31
N GLY A 439 4.66 15.13 -24.46
CA GLY A 439 5.30 13.93 -24.95
C GLY A 439 5.47 12.81 -23.95
N THR A 440 6.17 11.80 -24.43
CA THR A 440 6.61 10.67 -23.62
C THR A 440 8.11 10.49 -23.75
N SER A 441 8.74 10.14 -22.63
CA SER A 441 10.17 9.84 -22.57
C SER A 441 10.39 8.39 -22.17
N LYS A 442 11.40 7.78 -22.77
CA LYS A 442 11.98 6.50 -22.37
C LYS A 442 13.42 6.75 -21.96
N ALA A 443 13.73 6.64 -20.68
CA ALA A 443 15.03 6.99 -20.13
C ALA A 443 15.75 5.79 -19.54
N LEU A 444 16.97 5.53 -19.95
CA LEU A 444 17.87 4.60 -19.29
C LEU A 444 18.55 5.33 -18.14
N THR A 445 18.39 4.84 -16.93
CA THR A 445 18.77 5.55 -15.71
C THR A 445 19.59 4.66 -14.78
N GLU A 446 20.73 5.15 -14.33
CA GLU A 446 21.50 4.51 -13.25
C GLU A 446 21.00 4.97 -11.90
N THR A 447 20.78 4.02 -11.01
CA THR A 447 20.26 4.22 -9.65
C THR A 447 21.01 3.31 -8.66
N PRO A 448 20.88 3.53 -7.35
CA PRO A 448 21.50 2.64 -6.35
C PRO A 448 20.97 1.19 -6.38
N VAL A 449 19.85 0.91 -7.04
CA VAL A 449 19.34 -0.45 -7.22
C VAL A 449 19.78 -1.11 -8.53
N GLY A 450 20.49 -0.38 -9.38
CA GLY A 450 20.98 -0.81 -10.69
C GLY A 450 20.47 0.07 -11.82
N THR A 451 20.80 -0.32 -13.05
CA THR A 451 20.36 0.39 -14.26
C THR A 451 18.93 0.00 -14.60
N VAL A 452 18.03 0.96 -14.59
CA VAL A 452 16.59 0.79 -14.86
C VAL A 452 16.18 1.57 -16.11
N LEU A 453 15.24 1.01 -16.87
CA LEU A 453 14.65 1.64 -18.02
C LEU A 453 13.27 2.17 -17.65
N LEU A 454 13.17 3.48 -17.51
CA LEU A 454 11.90 4.16 -17.28
C LEU A 454 11.19 4.36 -18.62
N ASN A 455 9.95 3.91 -18.76
CA ASN A 455 9.23 3.91 -20.01
C ASN A 455 7.92 4.68 -19.92
N GLY A 456 7.55 5.44 -20.96
CA GLY A 456 6.27 6.14 -21.00
C GLY A 456 6.14 7.26 -19.96
N ILE A 457 7.26 7.90 -19.59
CA ILE A 457 7.23 9.07 -18.70
C ILE A 457 6.54 10.20 -19.46
N LYS A 458 5.34 10.54 -19.05
CA LYS A 458 4.57 11.63 -19.65
C LYS A 458 5.06 12.97 -19.16
N PHE A 459 5.12 13.95 -20.06
CA PHE A 459 5.40 15.34 -19.70
C PHE A 459 4.58 16.31 -20.54
N SER A 460 4.32 17.47 -19.96
CA SER A 460 3.70 18.62 -20.60
C SER A 460 4.38 19.85 -20.02
N VAL A 461 5.22 20.49 -20.82
CA VAL A 461 6.07 21.61 -20.37
C VAL A 461 5.99 22.76 -21.34
N GLU A 462 6.08 23.96 -20.81
CA GLU A 462 6.28 25.18 -21.56
C GLU A 462 7.75 25.32 -21.91
N SER A 463 8.05 25.66 -23.17
CA SER A 463 9.41 25.88 -23.63
C SER A 463 9.47 27.11 -24.49
N GLY A 464 10.43 27.98 -24.20
CA GLY A 464 10.84 29.07 -25.09
C GLY A 464 11.74 28.55 -26.20
N LEU A 465 11.31 28.73 -27.45
CA LEU A 465 12.13 28.54 -28.63
C LEU A 465 12.74 29.89 -29.00
N LEU A 466 14.07 29.95 -29.09
CA LEU A 466 14.73 31.13 -29.62
C LEU A 466 14.45 31.20 -31.13
N GLY A 467 13.68 32.18 -31.53
CA GLY A 467 13.40 32.45 -32.94
C GLY A 467 14.61 33.02 -33.68
N LEU A 468 14.55 33.01 -35.00
CA LEU A 468 15.71 33.43 -35.84
C LEU A 468 16.12 34.90 -35.62
N GLN A 469 15.20 35.78 -35.22
CA GLN A 469 15.57 37.16 -34.85
C GLN A 469 16.31 37.26 -33.50
N GLY A 470 16.12 36.29 -32.60
CA GLY A 470 16.93 36.15 -31.38
C GLY A 470 18.37 35.75 -31.65
N LEU A 471 18.63 35.10 -32.80
CA LEU A 471 19.95 34.68 -33.26
C LEU A 471 20.74 35.80 -33.93
N ASN A 472 20.17 36.97 -34.18
CA ASN A 472 20.89 38.12 -34.80
C ASN A 472 22.12 38.58 -34.00
N HIS A 473 22.34 38.09 -32.80
CA HIS A 473 23.55 38.31 -32.00
C HIS A 473 24.63 37.23 -32.25
N TYR A 474 24.32 36.18 -33.04
CA TYR A 474 25.24 35.12 -33.41
C TYR A 474 25.32 34.94 -34.91
N PRO A 475 26.07 35.80 -35.61
CA PRO A 475 26.10 35.86 -37.08
C PRO A 475 26.61 34.56 -37.76
N THR A 476 27.22 33.66 -37.00
CA THR A 476 27.75 32.38 -37.51
C THR A 476 26.70 31.26 -37.62
N LEU A 477 25.51 31.44 -37.06
CA LEU A 477 24.46 30.38 -37.01
C LEU A 477 23.42 30.49 -38.15
N VAL A 478 23.42 31.58 -38.89
CA VAL A 478 22.43 31.82 -39.97
C VAL A 478 22.81 31.13 -41.28
N LEU A 479 24.02 30.59 -41.40
CA LEU A 479 24.54 29.97 -42.64
C LEU A 479 24.01 28.55 -42.95
N GLY A 480 23.11 28.01 -42.13
CA GLY A 480 22.56 26.66 -42.30
C GLY A 480 21.11 26.56 -42.73
N LEU A 481 20.40 27.67 -42.95
CA LEU A 481 19.01 27.65 -43.37
C LEU A 481 18.93 27.62 -44.92
N ASP A 482 19.15 26.44 -45.49
CA ASP A 482 18.85 26.18 -46.91
C ASP A 482 17.35 25.86 -47.02
N VAL A 483 16.52 26.89 -47.19
CA VAL A 483 15.08 26.74 -47.47
C VAL A 483 14.95 26.32 -48.94
N MET A 484 15.11 25.02 -49.18
CA MET A 484 14.89 24.42 -50.49
C MET A 484 13.45 23.97 -50.64
N GLY A 485 12.54 24.82 -51.12
CA GLY A 485 11.18 24.39 -51.44
C GLY A 485 10.12 25.45 -51.59
N GLY A 486 10.40 26.70 -51.46
CA GLY A 486 9.50 27.77 -51.86
C GLY A 486 9.70 28.09 -53.36
N THR A 487 8.62 28.26 -54.13
CA THR A 487 8.64 28.85 -55.46
C THR A 487 9.51 30.10 -55.45
N ARG A 488 10.44 30.15 -56.38
CA ARG A 488 11.55 31.09 -56.47
C ARG A 488 11.20 32.58 -56.62
N ASP A 489 10.04 33.00 -56.25
CA ASP A 489 9.64 34.39 -56.37
C ASP A 489 9.56 35.04 -54.97
N ASN A 490 10.56 35.85 -54.67
CA ASN A 490 10.65 36.86 -53.60
C ASN A 490 11.28 36.55 -52.26
N ILE A 491 12.37 35.77 -52.17
CA ILE A 491 13.29 35.96 -51.06
C ILE A 491 14.67 36.34 -51.61
N ASN A 492 14.90 37.63 -51.78
CA ASN A 492 16.22 38.19 -52.05
C ASN A 492 16.92 38.44 -50.70
N ILE A 493 17.61 37.43 -50.18
CA ILE A 493 18.55 37.64 -49.08
C ILE A 493 19.85 38.12 -49.73
N LYS A 494 20.03 39.43 -49.83
CA LYS A 494 21.31 40.04 -50.16
C LYS A 494 22.20 39.93 -48.89
N ASP A 495 23.37 39.34 -49.12
CA ASP A 495 24.53 39.33 -48.27
C ASP A 495 24.76 40.68 -47.56
N ARG A 496 24.79 40.56 -46.18
CA ARG A 496 25.61 41.44 -45.34
C ARG A 496 26.10 40.68 -44.13
#